data_f335da6b4eeb8a35d4b488affc6ad15c
#
_entry.id   f335da6b4eeb8a35d4b488affc6ad15c
#
_cell.length_a   1.000
_cell.length_b   1.000
_cell.length_c   1.000
_cell.angle_alpha   90.00
_cell.angle_beta   90.00
_cell.angle_gamma   90.00
#
_symmetry.space_group_name_H-M   'P 1'
#
loop_
_entity.id
_entity.type
_entity.pdbx_description
1 polymer ?
#
loop_
_entity_poly.entity_id
_entity_poly.type
_entity_poly.pdbx_seq_one_letter_code
_entity_poly.pdbx_strand_id
1 'polypeptide(L)'
;IADSLQQKIAPPIDLKVLMNHIYEYQKGVRRMVLFTFNKKYEAFARTRLERQHIEYVIQPVGNDRLNLFFGKRECLDAIRMIVTKPLCQLSPEEDFILGAMLGYDICAQCERFCERKKRIC
;
A
#
# COMPACT_ATOMS: atom_id res chain seq x y z
N ILE A 1 -32.41 11.47 -7.40
CA ILE A 1 -32.03 12.40 -6.32
C ILE A 1 -31.58 11.62 -5.08
N ALA A 2 -32.38 10.62 -4.67
CA ALA A 2 -32.01 9.80 -3.53
C ALA A 2 -30.70 9.04 -3.77
N ASP A 3 -30.50 8.51 -4.98
CA ASP A 3 -29.29 7.79 -5.34
C ASP A 3 -28.06 8.72 -5.31
N SER A 4 -28.22 9.95 -5.78
CA SER A 4 -27.14 10.93 -5.76
C SER A 4 -26.75 11.28 -4.33
N LEU A 5 -27.72 11.40 -3.44
CA LEU A 5 -27.47 11.68 -2.03
C LEU A 5 -26.76 10.51 -1.36
N GLN A 6 -27.19 9.28 -1.65
CA GLN A 6 -26.54 8.10 -1.10
C GLN A 6 -25.09 7.97 -1.57
N GLN A 7 -24.83 8.27 -2.85
CA GLN A 7 -23.47 8.24 -3.37
C GLN A 7 -22.56 9.27 -2.69
N LYS A 8 -23.11 10.43 -2.32
CA LYS A 8 -22.36 11.47 -1.61
C LYS A 8 -22.10 11.09 -0.15
N ILE A 9 -23.07 10.40 0.48
CA ILE A 9 -23.00 10.04 1.89
C ILE A 9 -22.18 8.77 2.11
N ALA A 10 -22.25 7.82 1.17
CA ALA A 10 -21.57 6.53 1.27
C ALA A 10 -20.47 6.44 0.21
N PRO A 11 -19.25 6.92 0.52
CA PRO A 11 -18.14 6.79 -0.42
C PRO A 11 -17.83 5.31 -0.69
N PRO A 12 -17.24 5.00 -1.86
CA PRO A 12 -16.81 3.64 -2.17
C PRO A 12 -15.93 3.05 -1.07
N ILE A 13 -15.99 1.74 -0.92
CA ILE A 13 -15.22 1.02 0.11
C ILE A 13 -13.73 1.32 -0.01
N ASP A 14 -13.20 1.34 -1.24
CA ASP A 14 -11.77 1.63 -1.45
C ASP A 14 -11.36 2.97 -0.86
N LEU A 15 -12.20 3.99 -0.99
CA LEU A 15 -11.90 5.31 -0.45
C LEU A 15 -11.99 5.33 1.07
N LYS A 16 -12.94 4.58 1.65
CA LYS A 16 -13.05 4.47 3.10
C LYS A 16 -11.82 3.80 3.70
N VAL A 17 -11.36 2.73 3.08
CA VAL A 17 -10.17 1.99 3.53
C VAL A 17 -8.94 2.87 3.42
N LEU A 18 -8.80 3.58 2.31
CA LEU A 18 -7.69 4.53 2.12
C LEU A 18 -7.67 5.58 3.23
N MET A 19 -8.82 6.20 3.50
CA MET A 19 -8.92 7.23 4.53
C MET A 19 -8.59 6.68 5.91
N ASN A 20 -8.97 5.45 6.20
CA ASN A 20 -8.64 4.80 7.45
C ASN A 20 -7.13 4.55 7.56
N HIS A 21 -6.49 4.10 6.49
CA HIS A 21 -5.03 3.92 6.47
C HIS A 21 -4.29 5.24 6.68
N ILE A 22 -4.78 6.31 6.07
CA ILE A 22 -4.19 7.64 6.27
C ILE A 22 -4.32 8.07 7.73
N TYR A 23 -5.49 7.83 8.33
CA TYR A 23 -5.71 8.13 9.74
C TYR A 23 -4.74 7.35 10.64
N GLU A 24 -4.60 6.05 10.43
CA GLU A 24 -3.67 5.22 11.20
C GLU A 24 -2.23 5.71 11.07
N TYR A 25 -1.84 6.09 9.85
CA TYR A 25 -0.50 6.63 9.62
C TYR A 25 -0.30 7.94 10.40
N GLN A 26 -1.27 8.83 10.35
CA GLN A 26 -1.18 10.12 11.05
C GLN A 26 -1.16 9.96 12.56
N LYS A 27 -1.80 8.92 13.08
CA LYS A 27 -1.78 8.60 14.51
C LYS A 27 -0.51 7.88 14.95
N GLY A 28 0.39 7.59 14.02
CA GLY A 28 1.64 6.92 14.34
C GLY A 28 1.54 5.42 14.52
N VAL A 29 0.39 4.83 14.16
CA VAL A 29 0.20 3.38 14.25
C VAL A 29 1.07 2.67 13.22
N ARG A 30 1.24 3.28 12.05
CA ARG A 30 2.04 2.72 10.96
C ARG A 30 3.01 3.78 10.44
N ARG A 31 4.20 3.34 10.04
CA ARG A 31 5.19 4.22 9.43
C ARG A 31 5.13 4.19 7.91
N MET A 32 4.53 3.16 7.35
CA MET A 32 4.32 3.01 5.92
C MET A 32 3.10 2.12 5.69
N VAL A 33 2.38 2.40 4.61
CA VAL A 33 1.19 1.63 4.21
C VAL A 33 1.34 1.24 2.76
N LEU A 34 0.92 0.02 2.43
CA LEU A 34 0.70 -0.43 1.06
C LEU A 34 -0.78 -0.71 0.88
N PHE A 35 -1.38 -0.09 -0.14
CA PHE A 35 -2.80 -0.25 -0.43
C PHE A 35 -2.99 -0.41 -1.93
N THR A 36 -3.73 -1.45 -2.33
CA THR A 36 -4.02 -1.70 -3.75
C THR A 36 -5.47 -1.36 -4.03
N PHE A 37 -5.71 -0.59 -5.08
CA PHE A 37 -7.07 -0.11 -5.38
C PHE A 37 -7.23 0.15 -6.87
N ASN A 38 -8.49 0.40 -7.30
CA ASN A 38 -8.80 0.68 -8.69
C ASN A 38 -8.25 2.04 -9.10
N LYS A 39 -7.60 2.10 -10.26
CA LYS A 39 -6.92 3.31 -10.69
C LYS A 39 -7.87 4.49 -10.95
N LYS A 40 -9.18 4.27 -11.04
CA LYS A 40 -10.13 5.37 -11.18
C LYS A 40 -10.12 6.31 -9.98
N TYR A 41 -9.59 5.86 -8.84
CA TYR A 41 -9.49 6.67 -7.64
C TYR A 41 -8.11 7.31 -7.47
N GLU A 42 -7.25 7.19 -8.47
CA GLU A 42 -5.87 7.71 -8.38
C GLU A 42 -5.84 9.22 -8.10
N ALA A 43 -6.64 9.99 -8.82
CA ALA A 43 -6.65 11.44 -8.64
C ALA A 43 -7.09 11.83 -7.23
N PHE A 44 -8.08 11.14 -6.68
CA PHE A 44 -8.52 11.37 -5.32
C PHE A 44 -7.40 11.07 -4.31
N ALA A 45 -6.75 9.92 -4.47
CA ALA A 45 -5.68 9.51 -3.56
C ALA A 45 -4.51 10.50 -3.59
N ARG A 46 -4.06 10.90 -4.78
CA ARG A 46 -2.99 11.87 -4.93
C ARG A 46 -3.33 13.20 -4.25
N THR A 47 -4.52 13.71 -4.54
CA THR A 47 -4.96 14.98 -3.96
C THR A 47 -5.00 14.91 -2.44
N ARG A 48 -5.54 13.82 -1.90
CA ARG A 48 -5.67 13.65 -0.46
C ARG A 48 -4.31 13.60 0.24
N LEU A 49 -3.37 12.82 -0.31
CA LEU A 49 -2.03 12.69 0.27
C LEU A 49 -1.24 13.98 0.15
N GLU A 50 -1.34 14.66 -1.00
CA GLU A 50 -0.63 15.91 -1.22
C GLU A 50 -1.13 17.03 -0.30
N ARG A 51 -2.43 17.09 -0.07
CA ARG A 51 -3.01 18.05 0.89
C ARG A 51 -2.50 17.84 2.31
N GLN A 52 -2.22 16.62 2.67
CA GLN A 52 -1.76 16.29 4.03
C GLN A 52 -0.25 16.15 4.11
N HIS A 53 0.46 16.52 3.04
CA HIS A 53 1.92 16.50 2.98
C HIS A 53 2.50 15.12 3.27
N ILE A 54 1.81 14.06 2.79
CA ILE A 54 2.27 12.69 2.92
C ILE A 54 2.91 12.27 1.61
N GLU A 55 4.16 11.80 1.65
CA GLU A 55 4.85 11.32 0.47
C GLU A 55 4.33 9.95 0.07
N TYR A 56 4.38 9.65 -1.22
CA TYR A 56 3.83 8.41 -1.75
C TYR A 56 4.53 7.98 -3.03
N VAL A 57 4.38 6.68 -3.34
CA VAL A 57 4.86 6.07 -4.59
C VAL A 57 3.71 5.24 -5.15
N ILE A 58 3.46 5.35 -6.45
CA ILE A 58 2.42 4.58 -7.12
C ILE A 58 3.07 3.64 -8.13
N GLN A 59 2.63 2.37 -8.13
CA GLN A 59 3.07 1.35 -9.06
C GLN A 59 1.84 0.75 -9.74
N PRO A 60 1.72 0.86 -11.08
CA PRO A 60 0.59 0.23 -11.78
C PRO A 60 0.61 -1.29 -11.67
N VAL A 61 -0.58 -1.89 -11.56
CA VAL A 61 -0.75 -3.34 -11.51
C VAL A 61 -1.80 -3.72 -12.54
N GLY A 62 -1.38 -4.32 -13.65
CA GLY A 62 -2.29 -4.62 -14.75
C GLY A 62 -2.86 -3.35 -15.36
N ASN A 63 -4.10 -3.43 -15.86
CA ASN A 63 -4.72 -2.32 -16.61
C ASN A 63 -5.56 -1.40 -15.74
N ASP A 64 -6.02 -1.84 -14.58
CA ASP A 64 -7.05 -1.13 -13.83
C ASP A 64 -6.76 -0.96 -12.33
N ARG A 65 -5.61 -1.42 -11.84
CA ARG A 65 -5.28 -1.33 -10.42
C ARG A 65 -3.94 -0.66 -10.20
N LEU A 66 -3.78 -0.10 -9.00
CA LEU A 66 -2.54 0.56 -8.59
C LEU A 66 -2.15 0.07 -7.21
N ASN A 67 -0.85 -0.11 -7.01
CA ASN A 67 -0.27 -0.24 -5.68
C ASN A 67 0.16 1.15 -5.23
N LEU A 68 -0.32 1.56 -4.06
CA LEU A 68 0.03 2.84 -3.46
C LEU A 68 0.83 2.58 -2.20
N PHE A 69 2.05 3.08 -2.16
CA PHE A 69 2.88 3.09 -0.96
C PHE A 69 2.91 4.52 -0.45
N PHE A 70 2.61 4.73 0.83
CA PHE A 70 2.76 6.07 1.40
C PHE A 70 3.27 5.97 2.84
N GLY A 71 3.92 7.03 3.30
CA GLY A 71 4.46 7.06 4.66
C GLY A 71 5.72 7.90 4.79
N LYS A 72 6.60 7.47 5.68
CA LYS A 72 7.85 8.20 5.94
C LYS A 72 8.78 8.13 4.75
N ARG A 73 9.48 9.26 4.50
CA ARG A 73 10.39 9.37 3.36
C ARG A 73 11.44 8.25 3.35
N GLU A 74 12.02 7.97 4.52
CA GLU A 74 13.06 6.95 4.62
C GLU A 74 12.54 5.58 4.16
N CYS A 75 11.30 5.26 4.51
CA CYS A 75 10.68 4.01 4.09
C CYS A 75 10.44 4.00 2.58
N LEU A 76 9.96 5.10 2.03
CA LEU A 76 9.70 5.18 0.59
C LEU A 76 10.98 5.14 -0.23
N ASP A 77 12.06 5.74 0.26
CA ASP A 77 13.36 5.66 -0.40
C ASP A 77 13.83 4.20 -0.48
N ALA A 78 13.67 3.44 0.59
CA ALA A 78 13.98 2.01 0.59
C ALA A 78 13.08 1.25 -0.39
N ILE A 79 11.79 1.57 -0.42
CA ILE A 79 10.84 0.93 -1.34
C ILE A 79 11.25 1.16 -2.80
N ARG A 80 11.69 2.35 -3.14
CA ARG A 80 12.13 2.65 -4.50
C ARG A 80 13.33 1.80 -4.92
N MET A 81 14.17 1.41 -3.98
CA MET A 81 15.33 0.56 -4.25
C MET A 81 14.97 -0.93 -4.26
N ILE A 82 14.00 -1.34 -3.45
CA ILE A 82 13.64 -2.75 -3.29
C ILE A 82 12.60 -3.19 -4.32
N VAL A 83 11.58 -2.37 -4.54
CA VAL A 83 10.45 -2.70 -5.40
C VAL A 83 10.69 -2.13 -6.80
N THR A 84 11.54 -2.78 -7.56
CA THR A 84 11.89 -2.37 -8.94
C THR A 84 11.15 -3.21 -9.99
N LYS A 85 10.26 -4.10 -9.56
CA LYS A 85 9.52 -5.02 -10.41
C LYS A 85 8.17 -5.31 -9.76
N PRO A 86 7.23 -5.99 -10.44
CA PRO A 86 5.94 -6.32 -9.84
C PRO A 86 6.09 -7.09 -8.53
N LEU A 87 5.19 -6.84 -7.59
CA LEU A 87 5.26 -7.46 -6.27
C LEU A 87 5.28 -8.99 -6.31
N CYS A 88 4.58 -9.59 -7.29
CA CYS A 88 4.56 -11.04 -7.45
C CYS A 88 5.90 -11.62 -7.91
N GLN A 89 6.83 -10.77 -8.35
CA GLN A 89 8.15 -11.20 -8.82
C GLN A 89 9.27 -10.89 -7.82
N LEU A 90 8.94 -10.39 -6.65
CA LEU A 90 9.94 -10.14 -5.62
C LEU A 90 10.57 -11.44 -5.16
N SER A 91 11.89 -11.41 -4.89
CA SER A 91 12.57 -12.55 -4.29
C SER A 91 12.02 -12.79 -2.88
N PRO A 92 12.26 -13.99 -2.31
CA PRO A 92 11.86 -14.24 -0.92
C PRO A 92 12.42 -13.21 0.05
N GLU A 93 13.65 -12.76 -0.15
CA GLU A 93 14.29 -11.75 0.68
C GLU A 93 13.61 -10.40 0.54
N GLU A 94 13.33 -9.97 -0.67
CA GLU A 94 12.64 -8.71 -0.94
C GLU A 94 11.23 -8.72 -0.35
N ASP A 95 10.52 -9.82 -0.53
CA ASP A 95 9.18 -9.99 0.05
C ASP A 95 9.22 -9.91 1.57
N PHE A 96 10.21 -10.54 2.20
CA PHE A 96 10.38 -10.52 3.64
C PHE A 96 10.64 -9.09 4.14
N ILE A 97 11.54 -8.37 3.47
CA ILE A 97 11.87 -7.00 3.84
C ILE A 97 10.62 -6.12 3.75
N LEU A 98 9.87 -6.24 2.66
CA LEU A 98 8.66 -5.45 2.47
C LEU A 98 7.64 -5.75 3.56
N GLY A 99 7.40 -7.03 3.85
CA GLY A 99 6.45 -7.41 4.90
C GLY A 99 6.84 -6.86 6.28
N ALA A 100 8.13 -6.89 6.60
CA ALA A 100 8.63 -6.33 7.85
C ALA A 100 8.41 -4.81 7.90
N MET A 101 8.68 -4.13 6.79
CA MET A 101 8.48 -2.67 6.71
C MET A 101 7.02 -2.28 6.86
N LEU A 102 6.10 -3.10 6.37
CA LEU A 102 4.67 -2.86 6.48
C LEU A 102 4.13 -3.16 7.88
N GLY A 103 4.95 -3.73 8.75
CA GLY A 103 4.54 -4.03 10.13
C GLY A 103 3.73 -5.30 10.25
N TYR A 104 3.81 -6.21 9.28
CA TYR A 104 3.14 -7.50 9.38
C TYR A 104 3.79 -8.36 10.45
N ASP A 105 3.03 -9.34 10.97
CA ASP A 105 3.54 -10.22 12.02
C ASP A 105 4.86 -10.89 11.61
N ILE A 106 5.90 -10.68 12.40
CA ILE A 106 7.25 -11.14 12.05
C ILE A 106 7.32 -12.67 11.99
N CYS A 107 6.59 -13.37 12.84
CA CYS A 107 6.60 -14.84 12.81
C CYS A 107 5.98 -15.35 11.52
N ALA A 108 4.86 -14.76 11.09
CA ALA A 108 4.23 -15.12 9.82
C ALA A 108 5.14 -14.80 8.63
N GLN A 109 5.85 -13.68 8.68
CA GLN A 109 6.80 -13.33 7.62
C GLN A 109 7.97 -14.30 7.55
N CYS A 110 8.46 -14.75 8.68
CA CYS A 110 9.52 -15.74 8.73
C CYS A 110 9.07 -17.08 8.16
N GLU A 111 7.86 -17.52 8.51
CA GLU A 111 7.29 -18.76 7.95
C GLU A 111 7.16 -18.66 6.43
N ARG A 112 6.63 -17.55 5.94
CA ARG A 112 6.48 -17.32 4.50
C ARG A 112 7.84 -17.32 3.79
N PHE A 113 8.84 -16.69 4.38
CA PHE A 113 10.19 -16.65 3.83
C PHE A 113 10.77 -18.06 3.70
N CYS A 114 10.69 -18.84 4.77
CA CYS A 114 11.21 -20.20 4.78
C CYS A 114 10.50 -21.08 3.74
N GLU A 115 9.19 -20.98 3.63
CA GLU A 115 8.41 -21.72 2.63
C GLU A 115 8.85 -21.38 1.21
N ARG A 116 9.01 -20.08 0.92
CA ARG A 116 9.40 -19.64 -0.42
C ARG A 116 10.82 -20.07 -0.77
N LYS A 117 11.75 -20.02 0.19
CA LYS A 117 13.13 -20.46 -0.03
C LYS A 117 13.19 -21.96 -0.32
N LYS A 118 12.39 -22.75 0.37
CA LYS A 118 12.34 -24.20 0.13
C LYS A 118 11.85 -24.53 -1.28
N ARG A 119 10.89 -23.77 -1.80
CA ARG A 119 10.38 -23.99 -3.17
C ARG A 119 11.41 -23.71 -4.23
N ILE A 120 12.31 -22.76 -3.98
CA ILE A 120 13.33 -22.38 -4.94
C ILE A 120 14.47 -23.41 -4.97
N CYS A 121 14.75 -24.03 -3.83
CA CYS A 121 15.75 -25.08 -3.72
C CYS A 121 15.18 -26.42 -4.13
#